data_140ddd58556d521e43f0e7bf53f5a7e1
#
_entry.id   140ddd58556d521e43f0e7bf53f5a7e1
#
_cell.length_a   1.000
_cell.length_b   1.000
_cell.length_c   1.000
_cell.angle_alpha   90.00
_cell.angle_beta   90.00
_cell.angle_gamma   90.00
#
_symmetry.space_group_name_H-M   'P 1'
#
loop_
_entity.id
_entity.type
_entity.pdbx_description
1 polymer ?
#
loop_
_entity_poly.entity_id
_entity_poly.type
_entity_poly.pdbx_seq_one_letter_code
_entity_poly.pdbx_strand_id
1 'polypeptide(L)'
;VLEYADIVRDKALLRRVGETAGELTEMVRTEAGTAQQVLEAAEQRIYAIRQGRSAQGLAHISSVILNVYERLNELAASDSAVPGLSTGLPDVDMAISGLNKSDLILLAARPGMGKTSFALNMLLHAGKFSGKTVVFFSLEMSREQLAMRLISGESFVDNKKLVTGKLGEEDWTKIAAASAALNQTQILIDDNPSLSVADMNAKCRRVENLGLVVIDYLQLMTSAGGPTRSGDNRQQIVSDISRALKIMAKELNVPVLCLSQLSRANEGRTDKRPMLSDLRESGAIEQDA
;
A
#
# COMPACT_ATOMS: atom_id res chain seq x y z
N VAL A 1 -33.08 16.80 -13.14
CA VAL A 1 -32.05 16.00 -13.87
C VAL A 1 -31.19 15.20 -12.88
N LEU A 2 -30.71 15.80 -11.77
CA LEU A 2 -29.87 15.09 -10.77
C LEU A 2 -30.63 13.92 -10.09
N GLU A 3 -31.85 14.11 -9.70
CA GLU A 3 -32.69 13.09 -9.05
C GLU A 3 -32.94 11.87 -9.96
N TYR A 4 -33.07 12.09 -11.28
CA TYR A 4 -33.19 10.99 -12.25
C TYR A 4 -31.90 10.21 -12.45
N ALA A 5 -30.74 10.88 -12.39
CA ALA A 5 -29.45 10.27 -12.48
C ALA A 5 -29.15 9.36 -11.25
N ASP A 6 -29.58 9.79 -10.05
CA ASP A 6 -29.45 9.00 -8.83
C ASP A 6 -30.33 7.75 -8.87
N ILE A 7 -31.58 7.86 -9.33
CA ILE A 7 -32.47 6.68 -9.50
C ILE A 7 -31.86 5.67 -10.49
N VAL A 8 -31.34 6.14 -11.62
CA VAL A 8 -30.70 5.27 -12.63
C VAL A 8 -29.46 4.59 -12.06
N ARG A 9 -28.65 5.33 -11.31
CA ARG A 9 -27.44 4.80 -10.63
C ARG A 9 -27.81 3.73 -9.62
N ASP A 10 -28.81 3.94 -8.78
CA ASP A 10 -29.26 2.98 -7.78
C ASP A 10 -29.81 1.71 -8.42
N LYS A 11 -30.60 1.83 -9.49
CA LYS A 11 -31.11 0.69 -10.24
C LYS A 11 -30.02 -0.10 -10.96
N ALA A 12 -28.97 0.59 -11.44
CA ALA A 12 -27.81 -0.05 -12.03
C ALA A 12 -26.99 -0.82 -10.96
N LEU A 13 -26.84 -0.22 -9.77
CA LEU A 13 -26.16 -0.86 -8.65
C LEU A 13 -26.88 -2.14 -8.20
N LEU A 14 -28.22 -2.07 -8.03
CA LEU A 14 -29.04 -3.22 -7.66
C LEU A 14 -28.96 -4.36 -8.69
N ARG A 15 -28.92 -4.03 -9.98
CA ARG A 15 -28.74 -5.03 -11.05
C ARG A 15 -27.39 -5.74 -10.92
N ARG A 16 -26.30 -4.98 -10.72
CA ARG A 16 -24.96 -5.55 -10.52
C ARG A 16 -24.89 -6.46 -9.30
N VAL A 17 -25.53 -6.07 -8.20
CA VAL A 17 -25.62 -6.91 -6.99
C VAL A 17 -26.34 -8.22 -7.31
N GLY A 18 -27.45 -8.17 -8.07
CA GLY A 18 -28.18 -9.37 -8.48
C GLY A 18 -27.38 -10.30 -9.40
N GLU A 19 -26.68 -9.74 -10.40
CA GLU A 19 -25.78 -10.49 -11.29
C GLU A 19 -24.67 -11.19 -10.50
N THR A 20 -24.01 -10.46 -9.60
CA THR A 20 -22.95 -11.00 -8.73
C THR A 20 -23.47 -12.11 -7.82
N ALA A 21 -24.66 -11.95 -7.24
CA ALA A 21 -25.28 -12.99 -6.41
C ALA A 21 -25.55 -14.26 -7.24
N GLY A 22 -26.00 -14.12 -8.49
CA GLY A 22 -26.18 -15.24 -9.41
C GLY A 22 -24.88 -15.99 -9.71
N GLU A 23 -23.80 -15.26 -10.02
CA GLU A 23 -22.47 -15.85 -10.26
C GLU A 23 -21.94 -16.60 -9.02
N LEU A 24 -22.06 -16.01 -7.83
CA LEU A 24 -21.65 -16.66 -6.59
C LEU A 24 -22.46 -17.94 -6.29
N THR A 25 -23.76 -17.90 -6.55
CA THR A 25 -24.62 -19.08 -6.40
C THR A 25 -24.18 -20.20 -7.33
N GLU A 26 -23.82 -19.87 -8.57
CA GLU A 26 -23.34 -20.86 -9.54
C GLU A 26 -21.97 -21.44 -9.14
N MET A 27 -21.05 -20.60 -8.61
CA MET A 27 -19.75 -21.07 -8.08
C MET A 27 -19.92 -22.07 -6.93
N VAL A 28 -20.87 -21.82 -6.01
CA VAL A 28 -21.19 -22.75 -4.92
C VAL A 28 -21.80 -24.05 -5.46
N ARG A 29 -22.70 -23.95 -6.42
CA ARG A 29 -23.40 -25.11 -7.00
C ARG A 29 -22.47 -26.01 -7.82
N THR A 30 -21.49 -25.45 -8.50
CA THR A 30 -20.53 -26.17 -9.34
C THR A 30 -19.28 -26.62 -8.57
N GLU A 31 -19.21 -26.36 -7.26
CA GLU A 31 -18.04 -26.62 -6.41
C GLU A 31 -16.73 -26.09 -7.06
N ALA A 32 -16.79 -24.90 -7.65
CA ALA A 32 -15.70 -24.28 -8.42
C ALA A 32 -14.55 -23.78 -7.53
N GLY A 33 -14.12 -24.58 -6.55
CA GLY A 33 -13.01 -24.27 -5.66
C GLY A 33 -13.30 -24.59 -4.18
N THR A 34 -12.33 -24.30 -3.33
CA THR A 34 -12.51 -24.45 -1.87
C THR A 34 -13.42 -23.34 -1.32
N ALA A 35 -14.04 -23.58 -0.15
CA ALA A 35 -14.87 -22.57 0.52
C ALA A 35 -14.14 -21.25 0.71
N GLN A 36 -12.84 -21.30 1.02
CA GLN A 36 -11.99 -20.11 1.15
C GLN A 36 -11.87 -19.33 -0.16
N GLN A 37 -11.65 -20.01 -1.28
CA GLN A 37 -11.55 -19.39 -2.61
C GLN A 37 -12.88 -18.76 -3.06
N VAL A 38 -14.00 -19.41 -2.76
CA VAL A 38 -15.33 -18.85 -3.06
C VAL A 38 -15.59 -17.58 -2.21
N LEU A 39 -15.19 -17.59 -0.93
CA LEU A 39 -15.32 -16.44 -0.05
C LEU A 39 -14.48 -15.24 -0.54
N GLU A 40 -13.22 -15.48 -0.90
CA GLU A 40 -12.34 -14.45 -1.47
C GLU A 40 -12.90 -13.85 -2.77
N ALA A 41 -13.42 -14.72 -3.65
CA ALA A 41 -14.07 -14.28 -4.89
C ALA A 41 -15.33 -13.44 -4.61
N ALA A 42 -16.12 -13.79 -3.59
CA ALA A 42 -17.28 -13.01 -3.18
C ALA A 42 -16.90 -11.63 -2.64
N GLU A 43 -15.92 -11.55 -1.74
CA GLU A 43 -15.40 -10.27 -1.22
C GLU A 43 -14.89 -9.38 -2.36
N GLN A 44 -14.14 -9.93 -3.29
CA GLN A 44 -13.58 -9.22 -4.44
C GLN A 44 -14.65 -8.60 -5.33
N ARG A 45 -15.71 -9.36 -5.64
CA ARG A 45 -16.83 -8.88 -6.48
C ARG A 45 -17.67 -7.81 -5.79
N ILE A 46 -17.98 -7.99 -4.51
CA ILE A 46 -18.73 -7.00 -3.72
C ILE A 46 -17.93 -5.69 -3.61
N TYR A 47 -16.63 -5.80 -3.39
CA TYR A 47 -15.74 -4.63 -3.35
C TYR A 47 -15.72 -3.87 -4.69
N ALA A 48 -15.65 -4.59 -5.81
CA ALA A 48 -15.70 -3.99 -7.14
C ALA A 48 -17.00 -3.21 -7.39
N ILE A 49 -18.13 -3.71 -6.88
CA ILE A 49 -19.42 -3.00 -6.93
C ILE A 49 -19.37 -1.70 -6.11
N ARG A 50 -18.85 -1.74 -4.88
CA ARG A 50 -18.70 -0.54 -4.01
C ARG A 50 -17.84 0.54 -4.66
N GLN A 51 -16.80 0.16 -5.38
CA GLN A 51 -15.91 1.10 -6.07
C GLN A 51 -16.49 1.67 -7.38
N GLY A 52 -17.68 1.28 -7.77
CA GLY A 52 -18.29 1.68 -9.04
C GLY A 52 -17.53 1.12 -10.27
N ARG A 53 -16.57 0.22 -10.06
CA ARG A 53 -15.81 -0.41 -11.15
C ARG A 53 -16.64 -1.49 -11.80
N SER A 54 -16.88 -1.34 -13.10
CA SER A 54 -17.37 -2.43 -13.93
C SER A 54 -16.33 -3.55 -13.88
N ALA A 55 -16.71 -4.74 -13.41
CA ALA A 55 -15.85 -5.90 -13.51
C ALA A 55 -15.47 -6.09 -14.99
N GLN A 56 -14.21 -5.85 -15.32
CA GLN A 56 -13.49 -6.30 -16.52
C GLN A 56 -14.24 -6.17 -17.86
N GLY A 57 -14.80 -5.01 -18.19
CA GLY A 57 -15.26 -4.70 -19.55
C GLY A 57 -14.26 -3.82 -20.29
N LEU A 58 -14.14 -4.01 -21.60
CA LEU A 58 -13.46 -3.04 -22.47
C LEU A 58 -14.18 -1.68 -22.34
N ALA A 59 -13.46 -0.65 -21.93
CA ALA A 59 -14.00 0.71 -21.87
C ALA A 59 -13.79 1.41 -23.22
N HIS A 60 -14.82 2.04 -23.77
CA HIS A 60 -14.66 2.85 -24.95
C HIS A 60 -13.79 4.07 -24.63
N ILE A 61 -12.86 4.41 -25.53
CA ILE A 61 -11.88 5.49 -25.32
C ILE A 61 -12.54 6.82 -24.92
N SER A 62 -13.75 7.11 -25.43
CA SER A 62 -14.47 8.33 -25.09
C SER A 62 -14.77 8.46 -23.59
N SER A 63 -15.14 7.36 -22.92
CA SER A 63 -15.39 7.37 -21.47
C SER A 63 -14.09 7.54 -20.69
N VAL A 64 -12.99 6.98 -21.18
CA VAL A 64 -11.67 7.15 -20.56
C VAL A 64 -11.21 8.60 -20.69
N ILE A 65 -11.41 9.22 -21.86
CA ILE A 65 -11.08 10.64 -22.09
C ILE A 65 -11.84 11.56 -21.14
N LEU A 66 -13.14 11.32 -20.90
CA LEU A 66 -13.92 12.12 -19.94
C LEU A 66 -13.31 12.06 -18.53
N ASN A 67 -12.97 10.86 -18.04
CA ASN A 67 -12.31 10.70 -16.75
C ASN A 67 -10.93 11.40 -16.68
N VAL A 68 -10.20 11.43 -17.80
CA VAL A 68 -8.92 12.16 -17.90
C VAL A 68 -9.16 13.66 -17.80
N TYR A 69 -10.19 14.21 -18.48
CA TYR A 69 -10.54 15.63 -18.37
C TYR A 69 -10.96 16.03 -16.95
N GLU A 70 -11.76 15.20 -16.27
CA GLU A 70 -12.14 15.43 -14.87
C GLU A 70 -10.89 15.49 -13.99
N ARG A 71 -9.97 14.54 -14.14
CA ARG A 71 -8.71 14.51 -13.39
C ARG A 71 -7.81 15.73 -13.69
N LEU A 72 -7.73 16.16 -14.95
CA LEU A 72 -6.98 17.37 -15.32
C LEU A 72 -7.57 18.62 -14.69
N ASN A 73 -8.91 18.74 -14.64
CA ASN A 73 -9.58 19.85 -13.97
C ASN A 73 -9.32 19.82 -12.44
N GLU A 74 -9.36 18.65 -11.80
CA GLU A 74 -9.02 18.52 -10.37
C GLU A 74 -7.57 18.95 -10.11
N LEU A 75 -6.62 18.52 -10.93
CA LEU A 75 -5.22 18.91 -10.82
C LEU A 75 -5.00 20.40 -11.05
N ALA A 76 -5.69 20.99 -12.04
CA ALA A 76 -5.61 22.43 -12.32
C ALA A 76 -6.20 23.29 -11.20
N ALA A 77 -7.20 22.78 -10.48
CA ALA A 77 -7.81 23.47 -9.34
C ALA A 77 -7.08 23.19 -8.00
N SER A 78 -6.14 22.27 -7.98
CA SER A 78 -5.39 21.90 -6.79
C SER A 78 -4.16 22.78 -6.62
N ASP A 79 -3.96 23.32 -5.41
CA ASP A 79 -2.70 23.99 -5.02
C ASP A 79 -1.57 22.98 -4.70
N SER A 80 -1.79 21.70 -4.94
CA SER A 80 -0.78 20.65 -4.68
C SER A 80 0.40 20.79 -5.63
N ALA A 81 1.61 20.75 -5.08
CA ALA A 81 2.85 20.82 -5.86
C ALA A 81 3.07 19.59 -6.77
N VAL A 82 2.38 18.47 -6.51
CA VAL A 82 2.51 17.20 -7.25
C VAL A 82 1.16 16.55 -7.49
N PRO A 83 1.00 15.80 -8.61
CA PRO A 83 -0.26 15.12 -8.96
C PRO A 83 -0.56 13.90 -8.08
N GLY A 84 0.46 13.28 -7.49
CA GLY A 84 0.34 12.16 -6.58
C GLY A 84 0.20 12.58 -5.11
N LEU A 85 0.14 11.60 -4.20
CA LEU A 85 0.23 11.84 -2.77
C LEU A 85 1.65 12.29 -2.42
N SER A 86 1.79 13.44 -1.75
CA SER A 86 3.10 13.96 -1.35
C SER A 86 3.80 13.03 -0.34
N THR A 87 5.07 12.83 -0.54
CA THR A 87 5.95 12.10 0.39
C THR A 87 6.41 12.96 1.57
N GLY A 88 6.23 14.28 1.49
CA GLY A 88 6.78 15.25 2.43
C GLY A 88 8.25 15.58 2.18
N LEU A 89 8.82 15.09 1.10
CA LEU A 89 10.21 15.30 0.68
C LEU A 89 10.21 15.91 -0.72
N PRO A 90 10.38 17.24 -0.85
CA PRO A 90 10.20 17.95 -2.12
C PRO A 90 11.02 17.40 -3.29
N ASP A 91 12.27 17.02 -3.04
CA ASP A 91 13.16 16.48 -4.08
C ASP A 91 12.68 15.10 -4.57
N VAL A 92 12.12 14.27 -3.67
CA VAL A 92 11.54 12.99 -4.01
C VAL A 92 10.25 13.22 -4.80
N ASP A 93 9.39 14.10 -4.31
CA ASP A 93 8.13 14.45 -4.95
C ASP A 93 8.34 14.98 -6.38
N MET A 94 9.34 15.83 -6.60
CA MET A 94 9.72 16.29 -7.95
C MET A 94 10.22 15.14 -8.83
N ALA A 95 11.01 14.21 -8.28
CA ALA A 95 11.59 13.12 -9.06
C ALA A 95 10.57 12.09 -9.52
N ILE A 96 9.55 11.78 -8.67
CA ILE A 96 8.55 10.73 -8.96
C ILE A 96 7.13 11.27 -9.17
N SER A 97 6.94 12.60 -9.15
CA SER A 97 5.62 13.27 -9.23
C SER A 97 4.67 12.88 -8.09
N GLY A 98 5.22 12.62 -6.91
CA GLY A 98 4.50 12.08 -5.75
C GLY A 98 4.13 10.60 -5.90
N LEU A 99 3.44 10.05 -4.91
CA LEU A 99 2.99 8.65 -4.91
C LEU A 99 1.65 8.56 -5.67
N ASN A 100 1.68 8.04 -6.90
CA ASN A 100 0.50 7.98 -7.75
C ASN A 100 -0.39 6.77 -7.43
N LYS A 101 -1.69 6.94 -7.63
CA LYS A 101 -2.66 5.85 -7.49
C LYS A 101 -2.33 4.70 -8.44
N SER A 102 -2.54 3.46 -7.97
CA SER A 102 -2.31 2.23 -8.72
C SER A 102 -0.84 1.91 -9.01
N ASP A 103 0.10 2.69 -8.46
CA ASP A 103 1.52 2.40 -8.60
C ASP A 103 2.05 1.53 -7.48
N LEU A 104 2.94 0.62 -7.86
CA LEU A 104 3.84 -0.08 -6.96
C LEU A 104 5.16 0.69 -6.96
N ILE A 105 5.57 1.18 -5.81
CA ILE A 105 6.83 1.91 -5.62
C ILE A 105 7.74 1.06 -4.74
N LEU A 106 9.00 0.91 -5.15
CA LEU A 106 10.01 0.20 -4.37
C LEU A 106 10.97 1.16 -3.71
N LEU A 107 11.11 1.02 -2.40
CA LEU A 107 12.14 1.70 -1.61
C LEU A 107 13.17 0.67 -1.18
N ALA A 108 14.34 0.69 -1.80
CA ALA A 108 15.38 -0.29 -1.57
C ALA A 108 16.60 0.32 -0.91
N ALA A 109 17.15 -0.38 0.09
CA ALA A 109 18.38 0.02 0.75
C ALA A 109 19.12 -1.19 1.35
N ARG A 110 20.39 -1.01 1.69
CA ARG A 110 21.13 -1.96 2.53
C ARG A 110 20.62 -1.91 3.98
N PRO A 111 20.78 -3.02 4.75
CA PRO A 111 20.45 -3.03 6.17
C PRO A 111 21.14 -1.88 6.92
N GLY A 112 20.44 -1.28 7.87
CA GLY A 112 20.96 -0.18 8.69
C GLY A 112 21.01 1.19 8.02
N MET A 113 20.65 1.33 6.73
CA MET A 113 20.66 2.60 6.00
C MET A 113 19.41 3.48 6.23
N GLY A 114 18.53 3.09 7.12
CA GLY A 114 17.36 3.89 7.50
C GLY A 114 16.12 3.70 6.61
N LYS A 115 16.03 2.61 5.83
CA LYS A 115 14.90 2.29 4.94
C LYS A 115 13.54 2.44 5.63
N THR A 116 13.33 1.75 6.75
CA THR A 116 12.07 1.80 7.53
C THR A 116 11.81 3.21 8.07
N SER A 117 12.85 3.91 8.58
CA SER A 117 12.69 5.28 9.09
C SER A 117 12.27 6.25 8.00
N PHE A 118 12.84 6.11 6.79
CA PHE A 118 12.47 6.92 5.63
C PHE A 118 11.00 6.67 5.23
N ALA A 119 10.58 5.41 5.17
CA ALA A 119 9.20 5.04 4.87
C ALA A 119 8.21 5.53 5.95
N LEU A 120 8.59 5.48 7.23
CA LEU A 120 7.76 6.00 8.33
C LEU A 120 7.57 7.52 8.23
N ASN A 121 8.59 8.29 7.81
CA ASN A 121 8.44 9.72 7.59
C ASN A 121 7.45 10.01 6.46
N MET A 122 7.53 9.29 5.34
CA MET A 122 6.57 9.42 4.23
C MET A 122 5.15 9.04 4.68
N LEU A 123 5.01 7.94 5.41
CA LEU A 123 3.74 7.48 5.98
C LEU A 123 3.14 8.54 6.92
N LEU A 124 3.96 9.09 7.83
CA LEU A 124 3.55 10.11 8.78
C LEU A 124 3.08 11.38 8.08
N HIS A 125 3.85 11.86 7.09
CA HIS A 125 3.47 13.02 6.29
C HIS A 125 2.12 12.77 5.59
N ALA A 126 1.98 11.64 4.92
CA ALA A 126 0.73 11.27 4.25
C ALA A 126 -0.45 11.20 5.25
N GLY A 127 -0.28 10.55 6.41
CA GLY A 127 -1.32 10.45 7.43
C GLY A 127 -1.72 11.79 8.06
N LYS A 128 -0.80 12.75 8.15
CA LYS A 128 -1.07 14.09 8.73
C LYS A 128 -1.73 15.06 7.76
N PHE A 129 -1.31 15.06 6.50
CA PHE A 129 -1.63 16.15 5.57
C PHE A 129 -2.55 15.76 4.43
N SER A 130 -2.78 14.47 4.16
CA SER A 130 -3.65 14.06 3.05
C SER A 130 -5.12 13.89 3.44
N GLY A 131 -5.44 13.82 4.72
CA GLY A 131 -6.77 13.45 5.21
C GLY A 131 -7.16 12.00 4.87
N LYS A 132 -6.20 11.16 4.47
CA LYS A 132 -6.39 9.77 4.09
C LYS A 132 -5.98 8.81 5.20
N THR A 133 -6.55 7.62 5.19
CA THR A 133 -6.08 6.51 6.01
C THR A 133 -4.85 5.89 5.36
N VAL A 134 -3.79 5.69 6.13
CA VAL A 134 -2.55 5.06 5.67
C VAL A 134 -2.31 3.78 6.46
N VAL A 135 -1.87 2.73 5.77
CA VAL A 135 -1.69 1.40 6.36
C VAL A 135 -0.22 1.00 6.28
N PHE A 136 0.32 0.48 7.38
CA PHE A 136 1.67 -0.07 7.44
C PHE A 136 1.61 -1.55 7.83
N PHE A 137 2.05 -2.42 6.93
CA PHE A 137 2.29 -3.83 7.22
C PHE A 137 3.75 -4.05 7.57
N SER A 138 4.01 -4.51 8.79
CA SER A 138 5.35 -4.81 9.28
C SER A 138 5.54 -6.31 9.44
N LEU A 139 6.48 -6.88 8.68
CA LEU A 139 6.83 -8.28 8.79
C LEU A 139 8.10 -8.50 9.63
N GLU A 140 8.78 -7.41 10.02
CA GLU A 140 10.05 -7.46 10.77
C GLU A 140 9.93 -6.88 12.18
N MET A 141 9.20 -5.76 12.33
CA MET A 141 9.15 -5.02 13.58
C MET A 141 7.76 -5.09 14.22
N SER A 142 7.68 -5.10 15.55
CA SER A 142 6.41 -5.00 16.26
C SER A 142 5.80 -3.59 16.13
N ARG A 143 4.47 -3.50 16.30
CA ARG A 143 3.74 -2.22 16.27
C ARG A 143 4.23 -1.24 17.33
N GLU A 144 4.66 -1.73 18.48
CA GLU A 144 5.21 -0.91 19.56
C GLU A 144 6.54 -0.28 19.16
N GLN A 145 7.41 -1.05 18.48
CA GLN A 145 8.69 -0.53 17.97
C GLN A 145 8.48 0.54 16.89
N LEU A 146 7.49 0.34 16.02
CA LEU A 146 7.12 1.34 15.01
C LEU A 146 6.53 2.59 15.65
N ALA A 147 5.64 2.44 16.63
CA ALA A 147 5.08 3.56 17.38
C ALA A 147 6.16 4.36 18.10
N MET A 148 7.14 3.70 18.73
CA MET A 148 8.29 4.39 19.33
C MET A 148 9.08 5.20 18.32
N ARG A 149 9.29 4.67 17.10
CA ARG A 149 9.98 5.41 16.02
C ARG A 149 9.17 6.61 15.54
N LEU A 150 7.85 6.45 15.40
CA LEU A 150 6.97 7.57 15.03
C LEU A 150 6.96 8.66 16.10
N ILE A 151 6.88 8.29 17.38
CA ILE A 151 6.98 9.21 18.51
C ILE A 151 8.35 9.91 18.51
N SER A 152 9.46 9.16 18.34
CA SER A 152 10.80 9.72 18.27
C SER A 152 10.93 10.75 17.14
N GLY A 153 10.43 10.42 15.96
CA GLY A 153 10.46 11.32 14.80
C GLY A 153 9.63 12.59 15.00
N GLU A 154 8.45 12.47 15.59
CA GLU A 154 7.54 13.59 15.81
C GLU A 154 7.95 14.47 17.01
N SER A 155 8.47 13.87 18.08
CA SER A 155 8.89 14.59 19.29
C SER A 155 10.31 15.14 19.23
N PHE A 156 11.12 14.69 18.26
CA PHE A 156 12.56 14.93 18.19
C PHE A 156 13.32 14.43 19.46
N VAL A 157 12.74 13.49 20.19
CA VAL A 157 13.40 12.79 21.29
C VAL A 157 14.15 11.58 20.75
N ASP A 158 15.42 11.43 21.15
CA ASP A 158 16.26 10.33 20.70
C ASP A 158 15.61 8.98 21.03
N ASN A 159 15.46 8.14 20.00
CA ASN A 159 14.88 6.80 20.12
C ASN A 159 15.59 5.94 21.17
N LYS A 160 16.90 6.14 21.40
CA LYS A 160 17.63 5.45 22.46
C LYS A 160 17.14 5.83 23.86
N LYS A 161 16.75 7.09 24.08
CA LYS A 161 16.12 7.52 25.35
C LYS A 161 14.78 6.85 25.55
N LEU A 162 13.94 6.76 24.49
CA LEU A 162 12.64 6.08 24.54
C LEU A 162 12.79 4.59 24.88
N VAL A 163 13.71 3.90 24.22
CA VAL A 163 13.95 2.46 24.45
C VAL A 163 14.51 2.18 25.84
N THR A 164 15.37 3.08 26.39
CA THR A 164 15.98 2.90 27.71
C THR A 164 15.18 3.47 28.87
N GLY A 165 14.11 4.23 28.57
CA GLY A 165 13.30 4.91 29.60
C GLY A 165 14.01 6.06 30.29
N LYS A 166 15.18 6.51 29.80
CA LYS A 166 15.96 7.62 30.40
C LYS A 166 15.46 8.96 29.88
N LEU A 167 14.29 9.37 30.35
CA LEU A 167 13.55 10.55 29.90
C LEU A 167 13.54 11.62 31.00
N GLY A 168 13.83 12.88 30.60
CA GLY A 168 13.65 14.05 31.46
C GLY A 168 12.22 14.62 31.35
N GLU A 169 11.89 15.61 32.20
CA GLU A 169 10.58 16.28 32.19
C GLU A 169 10.27 16.93 30.82
N GLU A 170 11.26 17.55 30.19
CA GLU A 170 11.13 18.15 28.87
C GLU A 170 10.86 17.09 27.80
N ASP A 171 11.52 15.92 27.87
CA ASP A 171 11.27 14.81 26.93
C ASP A 171 9.81 14.31 27.06
N TRP A 172 9.28 14.19 28.28
CA TRP A 172 7.89 13.80 28.52
C TRP A 172 6.88 14.79 27.92
N THR A 173 7.16 16.10 28.04
CA THR A 173 6.31 17.14 27.45
C THR A 173 6.29 17.02 25.92
N LYS A 174 7.45 16.82 25.28
CA LYS A 174 7.57 16.63 23.83
C LYS A 174 6.85 15.35 23.36
N ILE A 175 7.00 14.25 24.11
CA ILE A 175 6.33 12.98 23.83
C ILE A 175 4.81 13.13 23.91
N ALA A 176 4.31 13.83 24.92
CA ALA A 176 2.87 14.06 25.07
C ALA A 176 2.29 14.86 23.90
N ALA A 177 2.98 15.92 23.47
CA ALA A 177 2.59 16.72 22.30
C ALA A 177 2.61 15.88 20.99
N ALA A 178 3.68 15.10 20.78
CA ALA A 178 3.80 14.20 19.62
C ALA A 178 2.70 13.14 19.62
N SER A 179 2.40 12.54 20.77
CA SER A 179 1.33 11.55 20.92
C SER A 179 -0.04 12.14 20.59
N ALA A 180 -0.31 13.38 21.02
CA ALA A 180 -1.55 14.08 20.68
C ALA A 180 -1.66 14.33 19.17
N ALA A 181 -0.58 14.72 18.51
CA ALA A 181 -0.55 14.90 17.05
C ALA A 181 -0.75 13.58 16.31
N LEU A 182 -0.09 12.50 16.73
CA LEU A 182 -0.23 11.17 16.13
C LEU A 182 -1.64 10.61 16.27
N ASN A 183 -2.30 10.83 17.42
CA ASN A 183 -3.68 10.39 17.66
C ASN A 183 -4.71 11.04 16.72
N GLN A 184 -4.38 12.16 16.08
CA GLN A 184 -5.23 12.81 15.09
C GLN A 184 -5.05 12.21 13.69
N THR A 185 -4.04 11.37 13.49
CA THR A 185 -3.77 10.72 12.20
C THR A 185 -4.56 9.42 12.04
N GLN A 186 -4.85 9.05 10.80
CA GLN A 186 -5.47 7.77 10.46
C GLN A 186 -4.38 6.79 10.01
N ILE A 187 -3.43 6.47 10.90
CA ILE A 187 -2.36 5.49 10.68
C ILE A 187 -2.78 4.16 11.29
N LEU A 188 -2.86 3.12 10.46
CA LEU A 188 -3.14 1.75 10.88
C LEU A 188 -1.89 0.89 10.72
N ILE A 189 -1.56 0.08 11.72
CA ILE A 189 -0.37 -0.78 11.73
C ILE A 189 -0.80 -2.24 11.95
N ASP A 190 -0.29 -3.13 11.13
CA ASP A 190 -0.42 -4.57 11.27
C ASP A 190 0.98 -5.20 11.29
N ASP A 191 1.29 -5.92 12.36
CA ASP A 191 2.60 -6.55 12.58
C ASP A 191 2.56 -8.09 12.54
N ASN A 192 1.55 -8.64 11.87
CA ASN A 192 1.47 -10.09 11.66
C ASN A 192 2.50 -10.54 10.60
N PRO A 193 3.51 -11.34 10.96
CA PRO A 193 4.59 -11.73 10.05
C PRO A 193 4.17 -12.78 9.01
N SER A 194 2.99 -13.37 9.15
CA SER A 194 2.52 -14.47 8.29
C SER A 194 1.52 -14.03 7.22
N LEU A 195 1.35 -12.71 6.99
CA LEU A 195 0.40 -12.19 6.02
C LEU A 195 0.84 -12.45 4.58
N SER A 196 -0.06 -13.01 3.78
CA SER A 196 0.06 -13.03 2.32
C SER A 196 -0.41 -11.71 1.71
N VAL A 197 -0.08 -11.46 0.42
CA VAL A 197 -0.59 -10.30 -0.32
C VAL A 197 -2.13 -10.32 -0.39
N ALA A 198 -2.74 -11.51 -0.51
CA ALA A 198 -4.19 -11.65 -0.52
C ALA A 198 -4.82 -11.20 0.81
N ASP A 199 -4.22 -11.59 1.96
CA ASP A 199 -4.68 -11.16 3.28
C ASP A 199 -4.55 -9.65 3.46
N MET A 200 -3.42 -9.07 3.05
CA MET A 200 -3.21 -7.62 3.08
C MET A 200 -4.26 -6.89 2.24
N ASN A 201 -4.52 -7.39 1.02
CA ASN A 201 -5.52 -6.84 0.13
C ASN A 201 -6.94 -6.91 0.74
N ALA A 202 -7.32 -8.06 1.31
CA ALA A 202 -8.61 -8.24 1.98
C ALA A 202 -8.79 -7.28 3.16
N LYS A 203 -7.74 -7.06 3.97
CA LYS A 203 -7.76 -6.06 5.06
C LYS A 203 -7.91 -4.64 4.52
N CYS A 204 -7.11 -4.27 3.51
CA CYS A 204 -7.14 -2.94 2.91
C CYS A 204 -8.48 -2.58 2.26
N ARG A 205 -9.20 -3.57 1.68
CA ARG A 205 -10.54 -3.35 1.11
C ARG A 205 -11.57 -2.89 2.13
N ARG A 206 -11.37 -3.18 3.42
CA ARG A 206 -12.25 -2.81 4.53
C ARG A 206 -11.92 -1.44 5.12
N VAL A 207 -10.77 -0.88 4.74
CA VAL A 207 -10.32 0.44 5.23
C VAL A 207 -11.00 1.55 4.44
N GLU A 208 -11.67 2.44 5.16
CA GLU A 208 -12.30 3.61 4.56
C GLU A 208 -11.26 4.69 4.24
N ASN A 209 -11.46 5.37 3.12
CA ASN A 209 -10.61 6.48 2.65
C ASN A 209 -9.12 6.14 2.59
N LEU A 210 -8.79 4.90 2.17
CA LEU A 210 -7.41 4.43 2.04
C LEU A 210 -6.63 5.29 1.05
N GLY A 211 -5.44 5.76 1.44
CA GLY A 211 -4.58 6.63 0.64
C GLY A 211 -3.21 6.07 0.32
N LEU A 212 -2.65 5.25 1.21
CA LEU A 212 -1.32 4.67 1.05
C LEU A 212 -1.22 3.33 1.77
N VAL A 213 -0.55 2.38 1.16
CA VAL A 213 -0.14 1.13 1.81
C VAL A 213 1.38 1.04 1.81
N VAL A 214 1.98 0.78 2.97
CA VAL A 214 3.42 0.56 3.13
C VAL A 214 3.65 -0.86 3.62
N ILE A 215 4.64 -1.56 3.05
CA ILE A 215 4.96 -2.96 3.39
C ILE A 215 6.46 -3.08 3.68
N ASP A 216 6.82 -3.48 4.89
CA ASP A 216 8.21 -3.69 5.33
C ASP A 216 8.42 -5.15 5.74
N TYR A 217 9.10 -5.99 4.96
CA TYR A 217 9.67 -5.81 3.65
C TYR A 217 9.46 -7.09 2.80
N LEU A 218 9.59 -6.96 1.49
CA LEU A 218 9.20 -7.93 0.47
C LEU A 218 9.80 -9.33 0.67
N GLN A 219 11.08 -9.42 1.06
CA GLN A 219 11.78 -10.70 1.20
C GLN A 219 11.34 -11.56 2.40
N LEU A 220 10.54 -11.02 3.33
CA LEU A 220 9.93 -11.79 4.43
C LEU A 220 8.57 -12.39 4.06
N MET A 221 7.99 -11.94 2.96
CA MET A 221 6.68 -12.43 2.53
C MET A 221 6.78 -13.88 2.06
N THR A 222 5.75 -14.64 2.38
CA THR A 222 5.56 -16.01 1.89
C THR A 222 4.55 -16.01 0.75
N SER A 223 4.73 -16.92 -0.22
CA SER A 223 3.73 -17.12 -1.27
C SER A 223 2.44 -17.72 -0.68
N ALA A 224 1.28 -17.38 -1.25
CA ALA A 224 -0.05 -17.81 -0.79
C ALA A 224 -0.29 -19.34 -0.80
N GLY A 225 0.71 -20.15 -1.14
CA GLY A 225 0.62 -21.62 -1.28
C GLY A 225 1.11 -22.45 -0.09
N GLY A 226 1.39 -21.83 1.08
CA GLY A 226 1.92 -22.57 2.24
C GLY A 226 3.46 -22.75 2.22
N PRO A 227 4.02 -23.57 3.10
CA PRO A 227 5.46 -23.71 3.23
C PRO A 227 6.08 -24.12 1.89
N THR A 228 7.06 -23.37 1.47
CA THR A 228 7.83 -23.58 0.23
C THR A 228 8.19 -25.05 0.07
N ARG A 229 7.72 -25.68 -1.01
CA ARG A 229 8.21 -27.01 -1.39
C ARG A 229 9.72 -26.88 -1.66
N SER A 230 10.49 -27.80 -1.12
CA SER A 230 11.93 -27.90 -1.32
C SER A 230 12.24 -27.97 -2.83
N GLY A 231 12.62 -26.83 -3.43
CA GLY A 231 12.86 -26.71 -4.88
C GLY A 231 12.32 -25.46 -5.56
N ASP A 232 11.43 -24.68 -4.92
CA ASP A 232 10.94 -23.42 -5.52
C ASP A 232 12.08 -22.40 -5.56
N ASN A 233 12.35 -21.89 -6.76
CA ASN A 233 13.36 -20.85 -6.95
C ASN A 233 12.88 -19.56 -6.28
N ARG A 234 13.64 -19.08 -5.29
CA ARG A 234 13.33 -17.84 -4.56
C ARG A 234 13.04 -16.65 -5.48
N GLN A 235 13.68 -16.62 -6.64
CA GLN A 235 13.42 -15.61 -7.67
C GLN A 235 11.96 -15.66 -8.16
N GLN A 236 11.41 -16.86 -8.36
CA GLN A 236 10.03 -17.04 -8.78
C GLN A 236 9.06 -16.54 -7.72
N ILE A 237 9.29 -16.88 -6.45
CA ILE A 237 8.45 -16.42 -5.33
C ILE A 237 8.42 -14.89 -5.23
N VAL A 238 9.57 -14.25 -5.34
CA VAL A 238 9.68 -12.80 -5.30
C VAL A 238 8.98 -12.15 -6.50
N SER A 239 9.09 -12.75 -7.68
CA SER A 239 8.38 -12.33 -8.89
C SER A 239 6.86 -12.40 -8.73
N ASP A 240 6.35 -13.52 -8.20
CA ASP A 240 4.92 -13.72 -7.98
C ASP A 240 4.36 -12.72 -6.95
N ILE A 241 5.11 -12.45 -5.88
CA ILE A 241 4.77 -11.45 -4.86
C ILE A 241 4.74 -10.04 -5.48
N SER A 242 5.75 -9.66 -6.25
CA SER A 242 5.81 -8.35 -6.93
C SER A 242 4.59 -8.13 -7.82
N ARG A 243 4.28 -9.11 -8.66
CA ARG A 243 3.10 -9.07 -9.52
C ARG A 243 1.81 -8.98 -8.70
N ALA A 244 1.69 -9.73 -7.61
CA ALA A 244 0.52 -9.68 -6.73
C ALA A 244 0.37 -8.29 -6.07
N LEU A 245 1.48 -7.65 -5.65
CA LEU A 245 1.48 -6.29 -5.11
C LEU A 245 1.07 -5.24 -6.15
N LYS A 246 1.53 -5.36 -7.41
CA LYS A 246 1.08 -4.48 -8.50
C LYS A 246 -0.42 -4.62 -8.77
N ILE A 247 -0.93 -5.86 -8.75
CA ILE A 247 -2.36 -6.13 -8.88
C ILE A 247 -3.12 -5.49 -7.72
N MET A 248 -2.66 -5.66 -6.47
CA MET A 248 -3.24 -5.05 -5.28
C MET A 248 -3.30 -3.51 -5.39
N ALA A 249 -2.21 -2.86 -5.83
CA ALA A 249 -2.18 -1.41 -6.05
C ALA A 249 -3.25 -0.95 -7.05
N LYS A 250 -3.41 -1.70 -8.15
CA LYS A 250 -4.44 -1.42 -9.17
C LYS A 250 -5.86 -1.66 -8.65
N GLU A 251 -6.10 -2.74 -7.93
CA GLU A 251 -7.41 -3.08 -7.38
C GLU A 251 -7.87 -2.07 -6.33
N LEU A 252 -6.98 -1.71 -5.40
CA LEU A 252 -7.26 -0.73 -4.36
C LEU A 252 -7.29 0.71 -4.89
N ASN A 253 -6.65 0.97 -6.05
CA ASN A 253 -6.45 2.31 -6.63
C ASN A 253 -5.73 3.28 -5.69
N VAL A 254 -4.71 2.77 -5.00
CA VAL A 254 -3.84 3.53 -4.11
C VAL A 254 -2.38 3.18 -4.40
N PRO A 255 -1.42 4.07 -4.08
CA PRO A 255 -0.01 3.71 -4.11
C PRO A 255 0.31 2.62 -3.09
N VAL A 256 1.15 1.67 -3.48
CA VAL A 256 1.73 0.66 -2.61
C VAL A 256 3.23 0.89 -2.57
N LEU A 257 3.75 1.30 -1.42
CA LEU A 257 5.18 1.45 -1.15
C LEU A 257 5.71 0.18 -0.51
N CYS A 258 6.47 -0.60 -1.26
CA CYS A 258 7.08 -1.83 -0.77
C CYS A 258 8.57 -1.64 -0.51
N LEU A 259 9.02 -2.00 0.69
CA LEU A 259 10.40 -1.93 1.07
C LEU A 259 11.14 -3.18 0.62
N SER A 260 12.36 -3.01 0.13
CA SER A 260 13.20 -4.10 -0.35
C SER A 260 14.64 -3.97 0.15
N GLN A 261 15.30 -5.10 0.32
CA GLN A 261 16.71 -5.13 0.69
C GLN A 261 17.59 -5.30 -0.55
N LEU A 262 18.59 -4.42 -0.71
CA LEU A 262 19.56 -4.54 -1.78
C LEU A 262 20.53 -5.69 -1.56
N SER A 263 21.04 -6.26 -2.65
CA SER A 263 22.10 -7.30 -2.60
C SER A 263 23.43 -6.72 -2.09
N ARG A 264 24.35 -7.60 -1.70
CA ARG A 264 25.70 -7.19 -1.27
C ARG A 264 26.63 -6.83 -2.43
N ALA A 265 26.19 -6.97 -3.67
CA ALA A 265 27.01 -6.76 -4.86
C ALA A 265 27.54 -5.31 -4.97
N ASN A 266 26.80 -4.33 -4.47
CA ASN A 266 27.24 -2.94 -4.44
C ASN A 266 28.42 -2.67 -3.50
N GLU A 267 28.65 -3.52 -2.48
CA GLU A 267 29.75 -3.32 -1.52
C GLU A 267 31.13 -3.62 -2.15
N GLY A 268 31.15 -4.51 -3.16
CA GLY A 268 32.38 -4.87 -3.89
C GLY A 268 32.75 -3.93 -5.05
N ARG A 269 31.90 -2.94 -5.36
CA ARG A 269 32.16 -1.97 -6.44
C ARG A 269 32.89 -0.74 -5.96
N THR A 270 33.67 -0.14 -6.84
CA THR A 270 34.34 1.14 -6.59
C THR A 270 33.32 2.27 -6.37
N ASP A 271 32.27 2.33 -7.19
CA ASP A 271 31.10 3.16 -6.97
C ASP A 271 30.03 2.33 -6.21
N LYS A 272 29.82 2.71 -4.94
CA LYS A 272 28.87 2.04 -4.04
C LYS A 272 27.41 2.52 -4.23
N ARG A 273 27.15 3.38 -5.21
CA ARG A 273 25.78 3.84 -5.50
C ARG A 273 24.91 2.66 -5.90
N PRO A 274 23.69 2.56 -5.35
CA PRO A 274 22.74 1.55 -5.74
C PRO A 274 22.40 1.62 -7.25
N MET A 275 22.28 0.46 -7.86
CA MET A 275 21.83 0.29 -9.25
C MET A 275 20.62 -0.65 -9.27
N LEU A 276 19.80 -0.60 -10.32
CA LEU A 276 18.64 -1.48 -10.47
C LEU A 276 19.02 -2.97 -10.37
N SER A 277 20.17 -3.35 -10.93
CA SER A 277 20.71 -4.72 -10.80
C SER A 277 21.02 -5.18 -9.37
N ASP A 278 21.06 -4.25 -8.41
CA ASP A 278 21.25 -4.60 -6.99
C ASP A 278 19.94 -5.01 -6.30
N LEU A 279 18.79 -4.81 -6.95
CA LEU A 279 17.51 -5.38 -6.58
C LEU A 279 17.53 -6.89 -6.83
N ARG A 280 18.37 -7.62 -6.10
CA ARG A 280 18.68 -9.02 -6.32
C ARG A 280 17.47 -9.93 -6.12
N GLU A 281 17.45 -11.02 -6.91
CA GLU A 281 16.44 -12.09 -6.95
C GLU A 281 15.15 -11.76 -7.72
N SER A 282 15.12 -10.61 -8.47
CA SER A 282 13.87 -10.19 -9.09
C SER A 282 14.06 -9.27 -10.30
N GLY A 283 14.47 -9.80 -11.41
CA GLY A 283 14.31 -9.09 -12.70
C GLY A 283 12.84 -8.70 -12.99
N ALA A 284 11.90 -9.37 -12.33
CA ALA A 284 10.48 -9.06 -12.42
C ALA A 284 10.08 -7.83 -11.57
N ILE A 285 10.70 -7.59 -10.41
CA ILE A 285 10.39 -6.40 -9.59
C ILE A 285 10.72 -5.12 -10.37
N GLU A 286 11.80 -5.12 -11.14
CA GLU A 286 12.19 -3.98 -11.98
C GLU A 286 11.14 -3.66 -13.06
N GLN A 287 10.39 -4.68 -13.52
CA GLN A 287 9.34 -4.51 -14.54
C GLN A 287 7.98 -4.15 -13.98
N ASP A 288 7.70 -4.49 -12.72
CA ASP A 288 6.39 -4.30 -12.07
C ASP A 288 6.29 -2.95 -11.36
N ALA A 289 7.42 -2.36 -10.92
CA ALA A 289 7.47 -1.12 -10.16
C ALA A 289 7.40 0.15 -11.01
#